data_34e942a0e1c4f7071088e3a7f32ef08b
#
_entry.id   34e942a0e1c4f7071088e3a7f32ef08b
#
_cell.length_a   1.000
_cell.length_b   1.000
_cell.length_c   1.000
_cell.angle_alpha   90.00
_cell.angle_beta   90.00
_cell.angle_gamma   90.00
#
_symmetry.space_group_name_H-M   'P 1'
#
loop_
_entity.id
_entity.type
_entity.pdbx_description
1 polymer ?
#
loop_
_entity_poly.entity_id
_entity_poly.type
_entity_poly.pdbx_seq_one_letter_code
_entity_poly.pdbx_strand_id
1 'polypeptide(L)'
;CDSALNLFFAYNRYDIDLGASFTDAYGSFLPAQGVQFLNEPMTAHSSYRSGPLNVEDLMSGTFNGAPYMNLEYPTHFQFPGGAWTDTVNSVPTSTLNRMTIGSIGPFTYNSGDTICVDVAYPYAMSASGNRLESVTDLKARAQALRAWYATQDFACGYYPDNITQVAT
;
A
#
# COMPACT_ATOMS: atom_id res chain seq x y z
N CYS A 1 -4.02 3.46 -2.98
CA CYS A 1 -3.65 2.06 -3.27
C CYS A 1 -3.78 1.77 -4.76
N ASP A 2 -3.36 0.59 -5.15
CA ASP A 2 -3.50 0.02 -6.48
C ASP A 2 -3.93 -1.44 -6.33
N SER A 3 -5.24 -1.68 -6.46
CA SER A 3 -5.80 -3.01 -6.23
C SER A 3 -5.35 -4.03 -7.28
N ALA A 4 -5.09 -3.58 -8.52
CA ALA A 4 -4.59 -4.46 -9.57
C ALA A 4 -3.17 -4.98 -9.28
N LEU A 5 -2.38 -4.22 -8.53
CA LEU A 5 -1.05 -4.61 -8.06
C LEU A 5 -1.06 -5.23 -6.66
N ASN A 6 -2.20 -5.33 -6.00
CA ASN A 6 -2.31 -5.70 -4.57
C ASN A 6 -1.41 -4.82 -3.67
N LEU A 7 -1.32 -3.54 -3.99
CA LEU A 7 -0.37 -2.60 -3.42
C LEU A 7 -1.09 -1.46 -2.71
N PHE A 8 -0.79 -1.24 -1.44
CA PHE A 8 -1.10 0.03 -0.79
C PHE A 8 0.20 0.74 -0.42
N PHE A 9 0.20 2.06 -0.47
CA PHE A 9 1.43 2.83 -0.38
C PHE A 9 1.22 4.21 0.23
N ALA A 10 2.31 4.75 0.75
CA ALA A 10 2.40 6.10 1.28
C ALA A 10 3.48 6.88 0.52
N TYR A 11 3.27 8.18 0.41
CA TYR A 11 4.20 9.14 -0.16
C TYR A 11 3.98 10.52 0.45
N ASN A 12 4.93 11.41 0.31
CA ASN A 12 4.85 12.75 0.90
C ASN A 12 3.72 13.58 0.27
N ARG A 13 3.12 14.42 1.09
CA ARG A 13 2.06 15.34 0.66
C ARG A 13 2.57 16.46 -0.25
N TYR A 14 3.76 16.96 -0.01
CA TYR A 14 4.38 18.07 -0.73
C TYR A 14 5.61 17.61 -1.49
N ASP A 15 6.06 18.37 -2.49
CA ASP A 15 7.26 18.07 -3.26
C ASP A 15 8.57 18.50 -2.55
N ILE A 16 8.48 18.85 -1.29
CA ILE A 16 9.62 19.13 -0.42
C ILE A 16 9.31 18.59 0.97
N ASP A 17 10.26 17.88 1.53
CA ASP A 17 10.27 17.45 2.92
C ASP A 17 11.36 18.25 3.64
N LEU A 18 10.94 19.17 4.49
CA LEU A 18 11.87 20.03 5.24
C LEU A 18 12.18 19.45 6.64
N GLY A 19 11.42 18.44 7.09
CA GLY A 19 11.58 17.86 8.41
C GLY A 19 11.38 18.87 9.56
N ALA A 20 11.34 18.38 10.77
CA ALA A 20 11.38 19.20 11.98
C ALA A 20 12.79 19.70 12.26
N SER A 21 13.79 19.00 11.75
CA SER A 21 15.21 19.33 11.83
C SER A 21 15.80 18.97 10.47
N PHE A 22 16.40 19.92 9.80
CA PHE A 22 16.91 19.80 8.44
C PHE A 22 17.88 18.62 8.18
N THR A 23 18.32 17.96 9.23
CA THR A 23 19.23 16.80 9.16
C THR A 23 18.51 15.48 8.88
N ASP A 24 17.17 15.41 9.10
CA ASP A 24 16.39 14.17 9.02
C ASP A 24 15.35 14.21 7.89
N ALA A 25 15.49 15.17 6.97
CA ALA A 25 14.54 15.38 5.89
C ALA A 25 15.08 14.84 4.55
N TYR A 26 14.18 14.35 3.71
CA TYR A 26 14.52 13.91 2.35
C TYR A 26 14.74 15.08 1.38
N GLY A 27 14.49 16.32 1.80
CA GLY A 27 14.59 17.49 0.93
C GLY A 27 13.62 17.41 -0.25
N SER A 28 14.14 17.51 -1.46
CA SER A 28 13.38 17.36 -2.70
C SER A 28 13.33 15.92 -3.24
N PHE A 29 14.08 14.99 -2.65
CA PHE A 29 14.09 13.58 -3.05
C PHE A 29 13.11 12.80 -2.21
N LEU A 30 11.87 12.76 -2.64
CA LEU A 30 10.77 12.24 -1.84
C LEU A 30 10.48 10.78 -2.17
N PRO A 31 10.63 9.87 -1.20
CA PRO A 31 10.34 8.47 -1.43
C PRO A 31 8.84 8.18 -1.48
N ALA A 32 8.51 7.09 -2.14
CA ALA A 32 7.28 6.35 -1.98
C ALA A 32 7.61 4.95 -1.46
N GLN A 33 6.79 4.44 -0.54
CA GLN A 33 6.95 3.10 0.00
C GLN A 33 5.59 2.44 0.10
N GLY A 34 5.57 1.12 -0.04
CA GLY A 34 4.32 0.37 -0.02
C GLY A 34 4.44 -0.97 0.66
N VAL A 35 3.29 -1.62 0.75
CA VAL A 35 3.13 -3.01 1.13
C VAL A 35 2.37 -3.69 0.01
N GLN A 36 2.89 -4.78 -0.50
CA GLN A 36 2.33 -5.54 -1.60
C GLN A 36 2.09 -6.99 -1.18
N PHE A 37 0.87 -7.47 -1.37
CA PHE A 37 0.57 -8.89 -1.23
C PHE A 37 0.92 -9.60 -2.55
N LEU A 38 1.71 -10.66 -2.46
CA LEU A 38 2.26 -11.33 -3.64
C LEU A 38 1.43 -12.53 -4.08
N ASN A 39 0.95 -13.34 -3.14
CA ASN A 39 0.23 -14.58 -3.38
C ASN A 39 -1.28 -14.49 -3.16
N GLU A 40 -1.75 -13.49 -2.40
CA GLU A 40 -3.16 -13.31 -2.12
C GLU A 40 -3.66 -11.96 -2.65
N PRO A 41 -4.90 -11.88 -3.16
CA PRO A 41 -5.46 -10.60 -3.60
C PRO A 41 -5.80 -9.70 -2.43
N MET A 42 -5.44 -8.43 -2.54
CA MET A 42 -5.93 -7.40 -1.61
C MET A 42 -7.43 -7.20 -1.83
N THR A 43 -8.23 -7.42 -0.81
CA THR A 43 -9.70 -7.34 -0.86
C THR A 43 -10.23 -6.02 -0.31
N ALA A 44 -9.46 -5.34 0.53
CA ALA A 44 -9.85 -4.05 1.08
C ALA A 44 -8.64 -3.16 1.38
N HIS A 45 -8.89 -1.86 1.42
CA HIS A 45 -7.90 -0.86 1.84
C HIS A 45 -8.58 0.28 2.57
N SER A 46 -8.07 0.62 3.75
CA SER A 46 -8.54 1.72 4.57
C SER A 46 -7.40 2.61 4.99
N SER A 47 -7.66 3.89 5.11
CA SER A 47 -6.74 4.87 5.68
C SER A 47 -7.37 5.48 6.93
N TYR A 48 -6.65 5.44 8.01
CA TYR A 48 -7.10 5.92 9.31
C TYR A 48 -6.27 7.09 9.78
N ARG A 49 -6.91 8.01 10.43
CA ARG A 49 -6.29 9.26 10.84
C ARG A 49 -6.30 9.50 12.35
N SER A 50 -7.46 9.48 12.95
CA SER A 50 -7.67 9.65 14.40
C SER A 50 -9.15 9.45 14.74
N GLY A 51 -9.47 8.99 15.95
CA GLY A 51 -10.83 8.73 16.43
C GLY A 51 -11.01 7.31 16.94
N PRO A 52 -12.20 6.93 17.40
CA PRO A 52 -12.46 5.55 17.77
C PRO A 52 -12.35 4.64 16.56
N LEU A 53 -11.52 3.60 16.70
CA LEU A 53 -11.28 2.61 15.67
C LEU A 53 -12.36 1.55 15.70
N ASN A 54 -13.10 1.39 14.62
CA ASN A 54 -13.77 0.15 14.32
C ASN A 54 -12.83 -0.71 13.46
N VAL A 55 -12.20 -1.68 14.08
CA VAL A 55 -11.22 -2.56 13.41
C VAL A 55 -11.89 -3.37 12.29
N GLU A 56 -13.12 -3.82 12.49
CA GLU A 56 -13.87 -4.56 11.49
C GLU A 56 -14.11 -3.72 10.24
N ASP A 57 -14.54 -2.49 10.40
CA ASP A 57 -14.71 -1.54 9.30
C ASP A 57 -13.39 -1.31 8.54
N LEU A 58 -12.28 -1.14 9.27
CA LEU A 58 -10.98 -0.93 8.64
C LEU A 58 -10.52 -2.14 7.84
N MET A 59 -10.71 -3.34 8.37
CA MET A 59 -10.30 -4.57 7.71
C MET A 59 -11.19 -4.94 6.53
N SER A 60 -12.47 -4.63 6.61
CA SER A 60 -13.43 -4.90 5.53
C SER A 60 -13.51 -3.80 4.47
N GLY A 61 -12.84 -2.67 4.68
CA GLY A 61 -12.91 -1.52 3.77
C GLY A 61 -14.29 -0.89 3.76
N THR A 62 -14.84 -0.68 4.95
CA THR A 62 -16.16 -0.06 5.14
C THR A 62 -16.09 1.17 6.03
N PHE A 63 -17.17 1.91 6.06
CA PHE A 63 -17.39 2.98 7.00
C PHE A 63 -18.80 2.83 7.58
N ASN A 64 -18.89 2.64 8.89
CA ASN A 64 -20.15 2.30 9.57
C ASN A 64 -20.88 1.09 8.94
N GLY A 65 -20.12 0.05 8.62
CA GLY A 65 -20.64 -1.18 8.02
C GLY A 65 -21.03 -1.11 6.54
N ALA A 66 -20.84 0.03 5.88
CA ALA A 66 -21.13 0.20 4.44
C ALA A 66 -19.85 0.37 3.63
N PRO A 67 -19.74 -0.18 2.42
CA PRO A 67 -18.60 0.05 1.53
C PRO A 67 -18.36 1.54 1.28
N TYR A 68 -17.09 1.92 1.05
CA TYR A 68 -16.79 3.29 0.65
C TYR A 68 -17.49 3.66 -0.63
N MET A 69 -18.15 4.81 -0.61
CA MET A 69 -18.79 5.37 -1.79
C MET A 69 -17.79 6.28 -2.51
N ASN A 70 -17.31 5.88 -3.66
CA ASN A 70 -16.68 6.77 -4.59
C ASN A 70 -17.71 7.29 -5.62
N LEU A 71 -17.29 8.12 -6.59
CA LEU A 71 -18.21 8.84 -7.46
C LEU A 71 -19.17 7.96 -8.25
N GLU A 72 -18.83 6.70 -8.52
CA GLU A 72 -19.58 5.88 -9.46
C GLU A 72 -20.20 4.64 -8.82
N TYR A 73 -19.54 4.02 -7.85
CA TYR A 73 -20.00 2.77 -7.22
C TYR A 73 -19.37 2.54 -5.84
N PRO A 74 -20.01 1.71 -5.00
CA PRO A 74 -19.44 1.30 -3.73
C PRO A 74 -18.15 0.49 -3.93
N THR A 75 -17.16 0.70 -3.07
CA THR A 75 -15.89 -0.02 -3.12
C THR A 75 -15.36 -0.27 -1.71
N HIS A 76 -14.63 -1.34 -1.54
CA HIS A 76 -13.88 -1.64 -0.31
C HIS A 76 -12.49 -0.96 -0.29
N PHE A 77 -12.18 -0.15 -1.28
CA PHE A 77 -10.93 0.60 -1.37
C PHE A 77 -11.20 2.08 -1.18
N GLN A 78 -10.74 2.63 -0.05
CA GLN A 78 -10.98 4.04 0.26
C GLN A 78 -10.36 4.98 -0.77
N PHE A 79 -9.18 4.66 -1.28
CA PHE A 79 -8.48 5.42 -2.31
C PHE A 79 -8.03 4.49 -3.44
N PRO A 80 -8.95 4.09 -4.35
CA PRO A 80 -8.66 3.09 -5.37
C PRO A 80 -7.70 3.55 -6.46
N GLY A 81 -7.35 4.84 -6.51
CA GLY A 81 -6.50 5.43 -7.55
C GLY A 81 -7.30 6.21 -8.58
N GLY A 82 -6.66 6.58 -9.69
CA GLY A 82 -7.26 7.43 -10.71
C GLY A 82 -7.61 8.82 -10.17
N ALA A 83 -8.85 9.24 -10.33
CA ALA A 83 -9.37 10.50 -9.78
C ALA A 83 -9.62 10.46 -8.27
N TRP A 84 -9.55 9.26 -7.65
CA TRP A 84 -9.80 9.04 -6.22
C TRP A 84 -8.50 8.78 -5.47
N THR A 85 -7.86 9.85 -5.11
CA THR A 85 -6.67 9.84 -4.25
C THR A 85 -6.96 10.61 -2.98
N ASP A 86 -6.15 10.40 -1.97
CA ASP A 86 -6.29 11.12 -0.71
C ASP A 86 -6.00 12.63 -0.85
N THR A 87 -5.32 13.03 -1.90
CA THR A 87 -5.01 14.44 -2.20
C THR A 87 -6.11 15.15 -2.96
N VAL A 88 -6.94 14.43 -3.71
CA VAL A 88 -8.03 15.01 -4.52
C VAL A 88 -9.35 15.02 -3.77
N ASN A 89 -9.68 13.94 -3.08
CA ASN A 89 -11.01 13.74 -2.49
C ASN A 89 -11.01 13.75 -0.95
N SER A 90 -9.88 13.85 -0.30
CA SER A 90 -9.84 14.15 1.12
C SER A 90 -9.52 15.63 1.33
N VAL A 91 -10.30 16.29 2.14
CA VAL A 91 -9.90 17.62 2.62
C VAL A 91 -8.52 17.48 3.25
N PRO A 92 -7.52 18.20 2.76
CA PRO A 92 -6.17 18.09 3.29
C PRO A 92 -6.11 18.74 4.67
N THR A 93 -6.67 18.07 5.64
CA THR A 93 -6.85 18.61 6.98
C THR A 93 -5.79 18.09 7.89
N SER A 94 -4.63 18.51 7.85
CA SER A 94 -3.58 18.31 8.85
C SER A 94 -2.37 17.48 8.49
N THR A 95 -1.30 17.86 9.07
CA THR A 95 0.03 17.28 9.23
C THR A 95 0.07 16.03 10.12
N LEU A 96 -1.05 15.38 10.40
CA LEU A 96 -1.10 14.21 11.27
C LEU A 96 -0.71 12.95 10.51
N ASN A 97 0.00 12.08 11.20
CA ASN A 97 0.36 10.75 10.71
C ASN A 97 -0.89 9.99 10.26
N ARG A 98 -0.82 9.36 9.11
CA ARG A 98 -1.84 8.44 8.62
C ARG A 98 -1.36 7.01 8.80
N MET A 99 -2.25 6.16 9.26
CA MET A 99 -2.09 4.72 9.21
C MET A 99 -2.92 4.18 8.05
N THR A 100 -2.37 3.23 7.31
CA THR A 100 -3.07 2.54 6.24
C THR A 100 -3.10 1.06 6.52
N ILE A 101 -4.20 0.41 6.18
CA ILE A 101 -4.40 -1.01 6.33
C ILE A 101 -4.82 -1.55 4.97
N GLY A 102 -4.10 -2.54 4.47
CA GLY A 102 -4.54 -3.39 3.38
C GLY A 102 -4.97 -4.73 3.95
N SER A 103 -6.06 -5.28 3.45
CA SER A 103 -6.62 -6.54 3.93
C SER A 103 -6.71 -7.55 2.80
N ILE A 104 -6.60 -8.81 3.17
CA ILE A 104 -6.81 -10.00 2.34
C ILE A 104 -7.88 -10.87 2.98
N GLY A 105 -8.53 -11.73 2.22
CA GLY A 105 -9.63 -12.57 2.70
C GLY A 105 -11.00 -11.97 2.41
N PRO A 106 -12.08 -12.46 3.07
CA PRO A 106 -12.08 -13.38 4.22
C PRO A 106 -11.66 -14.80 3.87
N PHE A 107 -11.08 -15.49 4.84
CA PHE A 107 -10.69 -16.89 4.71
C PHE A 107 -11.59 -17.79 5.54
N THR A 108 -11.87 -18.99 5.03
CA THR A 108 -12.52 -20.06 5.80
C THR A 108 -11.45 -21.03 6.27
N TYR A 109 -11.35 -21.23 7.57
CA TYR A 109 -10.41 -22.16 8.18
C TYR A 109 -11.12 -23.41 8.67
N ASN A 110 -10.58 -24.57 8.31
CA ASN A 110 -10.91 -25.83 8.93
C ASN A 110 -9.79 -26.27 9.88
N SER A 111 -10.04 -27.23 10.73
CA SER A 111 -9.00 -27.74 11.60
C SER A 111 -7.84 -28.34 10.79
N GLY A 112 -6.64 -27.83 11.00
CA GLY A 112 -5.43 -28.23 10.28
C GLY A 112 -5.08 -27.39 9.05
N ASP A 113 -5.91 -26.42 8.66
CA ASP A 113 -5.60 -25.52 7.55
C ASP A 113 -4.47 -24.56 7.92
N THR A 114 -3.63 -24.27 6.96
CA THR A 114 -2.58 -23.25 7.03
C THR A 114 -2.71 -22.30 5.84
N ILE A 115 -2.71 -21.00 6.09
CA ILE A 115 -2.65 -19.98 5.07
C ILE A 115 -1.31 -19.27 5.16
N CYS A 116 -0.61 -19.18 4.04
CA CYS A 116 0.62 -18.41 3.92
C CYS A 116 0.35 -17.13 3.17
N VAL A 117 0.87 -16.04 3.70
CA VAL A 117 0.76 -14.72 3.10
C VAL A 117 2.15 -14.19 2.85
N ASP A 118 2.48 -14.02 1.58
CA ASP A 118 3.75 -13.45 1.17
C ASP A 118 3.58 -11.95 0.92
N VAL A 119 4.43 -11.17 1.59
CA VAL A 119 4.35 -9.72 1.60
C VAL A 119 5.71 -9.13 1.21
N ALA A 120 5.67 -8.16 0.32
CA ALA A 120 6.83 -7.36 -0.04
C ALA A 120 6.66 -5.90 0.41
N TYR A 121 7.80 -5.24 0.65
CA TYR A 121 7.87 -3.82 1.01
C TYR A 121 8.61 -3.04 -0.08
N PRO A 122 7.97 -2.78 -1.24
CA PRO A 122 8.61 -2.02 -2.29
C PRO A 122 8.86 -0.57 -1.85
N TYR A 123 10.00 -0.04 -2.29
CA TYR A 123 10.43 1.33 -2.06
C TYR A 123 10.94 1.92 -3.37
N ALA A 124 10.64 3.18 -3.61
CA ALA A 124 11.19 3.94 -4.73
C ALA A 124 11.42 5.39 -4.35
N MET A 125 12.44 5.97 -4.94
CA MET A 125 12.77 7.38 -4.82
C MET A 125 13.24 7.87 -6.19
N SER A 126 12.47 8.77 -6.80
CA SER A 126 12.83 9.33 -8.11
C SER A 126 14.00 10.28 -7.99
N ALA A 127 14.93 10.19 -8.94
CA ALA A 127 16.07 11.08 -9.03
C ALA A 127 15.69 12.50 -9.46
N SER A 128 14.50 12.71 -10.02
CA SER A 128 13.97 14.03 -10.41
C SER A 128 13.38 14.83 -9.25
N GLY A 129 13.19 14.19 -8.10
CA GLY A 129 12.71 14.82 -6.87
C GLY A 129 11.20 15.06 -6.79
N ASN A 130 10.41 14.55 -7.74
CA ASN A 130 8.95 14.68 -7.69
C ASN A 130 8.32 13.47 -6.97
N ARG A 131 7.47 13.74 -5.98
CA ARG A 131 6.79 12.69 -5.21
C ARG A 131 5.94 11.73 -6.06
N LEU A 132 5.30 12.24 -7.12
CA LEU A 132 4.44 11.43 -7.98
C LEU A 132 5.25 10.55 -8.93
N GLU A 133 6.44 10.97 -9.31
CA GLU A 133 7.38 10.12 -10.05
C GLU A 133 7.87 8.97 -9.18
N SER A 134 8.14 9.21 -7.90
CA SER A 134 8.46 8.15 -6.95
C SER A 134 7.32 7.14 -6.80
N VAL A 135 6.06 7.58 -6.87
CA VAL A 135 4.90 6.67 -6.90
C VAL A 135 4.86 5.86 -8.20
N THR A 136 5.18 6.49 -9.34
CA THR A 136 5.25 5.81 -10.64
C THR A 136 6.34 4.73 -10.63
N ASP A 137 7.51 5.07 -10.14
CA ASP A 137 8.63 4.13 -9.99
C ASP A 137 8.30 3.00 -9.01
N LEU A 138 7.62 3.32 -7.90
CA LEU A 138 7.15 2.33 -6.93
C LEU A 138 6.22 1.30 -7.60
N LYS A 139 5.25 1.76 -8.39
CA LYS A 139 4.32 0.88 -9.09
C LYS A 139 5.04 0.02 -10.14
N ALA A 140 5.99 0.58 -10.87
CA ALA A 140 6.80 -0.17 -11.82
C ALA A 140 7.61 -1.28 -11.12
N ARG A 141 8.22 -0.97 -9.99
CA ARG A 141 8.93 -1.97 -9.15
C ARG A 141 8.00 -3.04 -8.60
N ALA A 142 6.83 -2.66 -8.11
CA ALA A 142 5.83 -3.60 -7.62
C ALA A 142 5.34 -4.54 -8.74
N GLN A 143 5.15 -4.02 -9.94
CA GLN A 143 4.80 -4.84 -11.11
C GLN A 143 5.91 -5.83 -11.48
N ALA A 144 7.16 -5.36 -11.52
CA ALA A 144 8.32 -6.21 -11.80
C ALA A 144 8.50 -7.29 -10.74
N LEU A 145 8.30 -6.95 -9.47
CA LEU A 145 8.37 -7.89 -8.36
C LEU A 145 7.30 -8.98 -8.46
N ARG A 146 6.05 -8.63 -8.80
CA ARG A 146 4.99 -9.63 -9.03
C ARG A 146 5.33 -10.56 -10.21
N ALA A 147 5.84 -9.99 -11.31
CA ALA A 147 6.24 -10.79 -12.47
C ALA A 147 7.37 -11.76 -12.09
N TRP A 148 8.36 -11.31 -11.33
CA TRP A 148 9.41 -12.19 -10.82
C TRP A 148 8.85 -13.24 -9.87
N TYR A 149 8.03 -12.85 -8.89
CA TYR A 149 7.44 -13.76 -7.91
C TYR A 149 6.64 -14.88 -8.59
N ALA A 150 5.90 -14.56 -9.64
CA ALA A 150 5.13 -15.54 -10.41
C ALA A 150 5.98 -16.60 -11.14
N THR A 151 7.29 -16.36 -11.27
CA THR A 151 8.24 -17.35 -11.85
C THR A 151 8.90 -18.23 -10.79
N GLN A 152 8.63 -17.97 -9.52
CA GLN A 152 9.22 -18.72 -8.40
C GLN A 152 8.26 -19.80 -7.93
N ASP A 153 8.82 -20.90 -7.47
CA ASP A 153 8.05 -21.99 -6.83
C ASP A 153 8.16 -21.85 -5.30
N PHE A 154 7.47 -20.84 -4.77
CA PHE A 154 7.42 -20.63 -3.34
C PHE A 154 6.30 -21.47 -2.71
N ALA A 155 6.70 -22.48 -1.96
CA ALA A 155 5.78 -23.21 -1.08
C ALA A 155 5.74 -22.55 0.30
N CYS A 156 4.62 -22.74 1.01
CA CYS A 156 4.44 -22.28 2.38
C CYS A 156 5.58 -22.76 3.29
N GLY A 157 6.29 -21.82 3.93
CA GLY A 157 7.45 -22.11 4.78
C GLY A 157 8.77 -22.35 4.04
N TYR A 158 8.80 -22.22 2.73
CA TYR A 158 10.03 -22.25 1.97
C TYR A 158 10.66 -20.85 1.92
N TYR A 159 11.85 -20.74 2.49
CA TYR A 159 12.68 -19.55 2.36
C TYR A 159 13.90 -19.94 1.52
N PRO A 160 14.09 -19.34 0.34
CA PRO A 160 15.31 -19.62 -0.43
C PRO A 160 16.54 -19.15 0.36
N ASP A 161 17.53 -20.01 0.52
CA ASP A 161 18.74 -19.75 1.28
C ASP A 161 19.61 -18.61 0.71
N ASN A 162 19.29 -18.14 -0.49
CA ASN A 162 19.99 -17.07 -1.18
C ASN A 162 19.04 -16.09 -1.85
N ILE A 163 18.65 -15.05 -1.15
CA ILE A 163 18.07 -13.87 -1.79
C ILE A 163 19.23 -13.07 -2.38
N THR A 164 19.55 -13.32 -3.63
CA THR A 164 20.43 -12.43 -4.39
C THR A 164 19.68 -11.13 -4.62
N GLN A 165 20.15 -10.02 -4.06
CA GLN A 165 19.59 -8.71 -4.35
C GLN A 165 19.68 -8.47 -5.86
N VAL A 166 18.55 -8.38 -6.52
CA VAL A 166 18.51 -7.86 -7.90
C VAL A 166 18.64 -6.34 -7.78
N ALA A 167 19.90 -5.90 -7.80
CA ALA A 167 20.21 -4.48 -7.95
C ALA A 167 19.98 -4.12 -9.43
N THR A 168 19.03 -3.26 -9.66
CA THR A 168 18.86 -2.53 -10.93
C THR A 168 19.10 -1.06 -10.71
#